data_a667d15767bb6d1ab5d1ab85075bdca3
#
_entry.id   a667d15767bb6d1ab5d1ab85075bdca3
#
_cell.length_a   1.000
_cell.length_b   1.000
_cell.length_c   1.000
_cell.angle_alpha   90.00
_cell.angle_beta   90.00
_cell.angle_gamma   90.00
#
_symmetry.space_group_name_H-M   'P 1'
#
loop_
_entity.id
_entity.type
_entity.pdbx_description
1 polymer ?
#
loop_
_entity_poly.entity_id
_entity_poly.type
_entity_poly.pdbx_seq_one_letter_code
_entity_poly.pdbx_strand_id
1 'polypeptide(L)'
;MKTEMYNVYRTNGMTGDNIMKIKPNDVMIRYTGRIDWTDAEKPVWVYPCTSAEMKFTGNTLKIKVSNRNNYWDNYLGCIIDQSQRSYLLNKEGITELDIVVPDNDTNEHCVLFFKRQDACHEVTILEYEIGDGERLLPLKPLSGRRIEVYGDSVSAGEVSEAVDFVGKEDPVHNGGYSNSWYSYAWIT
;
A
#
# COMPACT_ATOMS: atom_id res chain seq x y z
N MET A 1 -13.12 -14.79 0.70
CA MET A 1 -12.88 -13.96 -0.49
C MET A 1 -11.44 -14.22 -0.88
N LYS A 2 -11.15 -14.79 -2.04
CA LYS A 2 -9.77 -15.13 -2.44
C LYS A 2 -9.07 -13.85 -2.87
N THR A 3 -7.99 -13.49 -2.18
CA THR A 3 -7.08 -12.42 -2.63
C THR A 3 -6.29 -12.97 -3.81
N GLU A 4 -6.49 -12.40 -4.99
CA GLU A 4 -5.71 -12.77 -6.16
C GLU A 4 -4.33 -12.13 -6.08
N MET A 5 -3.30 -12.94 -6.02
CA MET A 5 -1.91 -12.50 -6.16
C MET A 5 -1.59 -12.36 -7.64
N TYR A 6 -1.37 -11.14 -8.10
CA TYR A 6 -0.94 -10.88 -9.47
C TYR A 6 0.54 -10.53 -9.50
N ASN A 7 1.32 -11.40 -10.16
CA ASN A 7 2.64 -11.06 -10.65
C ASN A 7 2.46 -10.46 -12.05
N VAL A 8 2.40 -9.15 -12.16
CA VAL A 8 2.36 -8.47 -13.46
C VAL A 8 3.72 -7.87 -13.75
N TYR A 9 4.59 -8.65 -14.40
CA TYR A 9 5.71 -8.08 -15.13
C TYR A 9 5.21 -7.71 -16.54
N ARG A 10 5.06 -6.44 -16.85
CA ARG A 10 4.90 -5.99 -18.23
C ARG A 10 6.20 -5.34 -18.71
N THR A 11 6.75 -5.93 -19.76
CA THR A 11 7.82 -5.36 -20.58
C THR A 11 7.28 -4.25 -21.48
N ASN A 12 8.03 -3.18 -21.56
CA ASN A 12 7.90 -1.97 -22.37
C ASN A 12 7.14 -2.11 -23.68
N GLY A 13 6.04 -1.34 -23.80
CA GLY A 13 5.49 -0.86 -25.06
C GLY A 13 5.51 0.67 -25.03
N MET A 14 6.27 1.26 -25.93
CA MET A 14 6.37 2.72 -26.11
C MET A 14 5.04 3.30 -26.61
N THR A 15 4.33 3.97 -25.73
CA THR A 15 3.53 5.15 -26.05
C THR A 15 3.84 6.13 -24.94
N GLY A 16 4.30 7.34 -25.30
CA GLY A 16 4.63 8.36 -24.31
C GLY A 16 3.34 8.86 -23.67
N ASP A 17 2.82 8.09 -22.71
CA ASP A 17 1.74 8.55 -21.86
C ASP A 17 2.30 9.69 -21.02
N ASN A 18 1.82 10.89 -21.29
CA ASN A 18 2.07 12.01 -20.43
C ASN A 18 1.55 11.64 -19.03
N ILE A 19 2.38 11.75 -18.03
CA ILE A 19 2.06 11.42 -16.64
C ILE A 19 2.28 12.64 -15.76
N MET A 20 1.42 12.82 -14.78
CA MET A 20 1.57 13.80 -13.71
C MET A 20 2.24 13.14 -12.50
N LYS A 21 3.41 13.63 -12.13
CA LYS A 21 4.15 13.18 -10.95
C LYS A 21 3.71 13.94 -9.72
N ILE A 22 3.50 13.19 -8.64
CA ILE A 22 3.03 13.70 -7.35
C ILE A 22 4.06 13.35 -6.29
N LYS A 23 4.55 14.35 -5.59
CA LYS A 23 5.50 14.16 -4.49
C LYS A 23 4.79 13.54 -3.27
N PRO A 24 5.48 12.71 -2.48
CA PRO A 24 4.90 12.12 -1.28
C PRO A 24 4.41 13.14 -0.23
N ASN A 25 4.97 14.34 -0.19
CA ASN A 25 4.57 15.39 0.73
C ASN A 25 3.43 16.29 0.20
N ASP A 26 2.74 15.89 -0.86
CA ASP A 26 1.58 16.62 -1.37
C ASP A 26 0.48 16.68 -0.29
N VAL A 27 -0.07 17.87 -0.09
CA VAL A 27 -1.08 18.16 0.94
C VAL A 27 -2.42 17.45 0.71
N MET A 28 -2.65 16.94 -0.50
CA MET A 28 -3.85 16.18 -0.85
C MET A 28 -3.73 14.70 -0.48
N ILE A 29 -2.55 14.24 -0.05
CA ILE A 29 -2.32 12.89 0.43
C ILE A 29 -2.45 12.87 1.95
N ARG A 30 -3.28 11.99 2.48
CA ARG A 30 -3.44 11.80 3.91
C ARG A 30 -2.65 10.60 4.38
N TYR A 31 -1.73 10.83 5.29
CA TYR A 31 -0.95 9.79 5.92
C TYR A 31 -1.49 9.44 7.30
N THR A 32 -1.44 8.16 7.64
CA THR A 32 -1.80 7.65 8.97
C THR A 32 -0.71 6.68 9.44
N GLY A 33 -0.39 6.74 10.72
CA GLY A 33 0.65 5.90 11.34
C GLY A 33 1.87 6.69 11.78
N ARG A 34 2.85 5.94 12.29
CA ARG A 34 4.13 6.51 12.73
C ARG A 34 5.13 6.41 11.59
N ILE A 35 5.41 7.54 10.98
CA ILE A 35 6.21 7.69 9.76
C ILE A 35 7.45 8.51 10.08
N ASP A 36 8.60 8.10 9.56
CA ASP A 36 9.80 8.94 9.59
C ASP A 36 9.74 9.97 8.44
N TRP A 37 9.65 11.23 8.81
CA TRP A 37 9.60 12.40 7.92
C TRP A 37 10.92 13.18 7.90
N THR A 38 12.05 12.56 8.25
CA THR A 38 13.36 13.25 8.20
C THR A 38 13.62 13.82 6.80
N ASP A 39 13.23 13.11 5.75
CA ASP A 39 13.11 13.64 4.40
C ASP A 39 11.61 13.72 4.02
N ALA A 40 11.07 14.92 3.94
CA ALA A 40 9.66 15.13 3.64
C ALA A 40 9.22 14.59 2.27
N GLU A 41 10.14 14.46 1.32
CA GLU A 41 9.87 13.91 0.00
C GLU A 41 10.06 12.39 -0.08
N LYS A 42 10.53 11.76 1.01
CA LYS A 42 10.80 10.31 1.09
C LYS A 42 10.38 9.73 2.44
N PRO A 43 9.09 9.78 2.79
CA PRO A 43 8.61 9.25 4.05
C PRO A 43 8.89 7.75 4.16
N VAL A 44 9.43 7.33 5.32
CA VAL A 44 9.76 5.93 5.58
C VAL A 44 8.71 5.30 6.48
N TRP A 45 8.16 4.19 6.03
CA TRP A 45 7.17 3.39 6.75
C TRP A 45 7.83 2.16 7.36
N VAL A 46 7.80 2.08 8.67
CA VAL A 46 8.38 0.96 9.43
C VAL A 46 7.27 0.05 9.97
N TYR A 47 6.25 0.64 10.57
CA TYR A 47 5.24 -0.12 11.32
C TYR A 47 4.08 -0.58 10.43
N PRO A 48 3.45 -1.73 10.73
CA PRO A 48 2.26 -2.20 10.04
C PRO A 48 1.11 -1.18 10.18
N CYS A 49 0.13 -1.26 9.31
CA CYS A 49 -1.00 -0.33 9.23
C CYS A 49 -0.61 1.13 8.86
N THR A 50 0.68 1.46 8.74
CA THR A 50 1.08 2.76 8.20
C THR A 50 0.54 2.89 6.78
N SER A 51 -0.10 4.02 6.47
CA SER A 51 -0.84 4.16 5.23
C SER A 51 -0.80 5.56 4.63
N ALA A 52 -1.04 5.63 3.32
CA ALA A 52 -1.30 6.84 2.56
C ALA A 52 -2.62 6.69 1.81
N GLU A 53 -3.49 7.66 1.95
CA GLU A 53 -4.78 7.72 1.28
C GLU A 53 -4.81 8.94 0.36
N MET A 54 -5.32 8.74 -0.85
CA MET A 54 -5.56 9.82 -1.80
C MET A 54 -6.82 9.55 -2.61
N LYS A 55 -7.43 10.63 -3.10
CA LYS A 55 -8.50 10.58 -4.08
C LYS A 55 -8.02 11.25 -5.36
N PHE A 56 -8.27 10.62 -6.51
CA PHE A 56 -7.79 11.10 -7.80
C PHE A 56 -8.81 10.84 -8.92
N THR A 57 -8.61 11.52 -10.06
CA THR A 57 -9.35 11.23 -11.30
C THR A 57 -8.49 10.38 -12.24
N GLY A 58 -9.14 9.69 -13.17
CA GLY A 58 -8.47 8.93 -14.23
C GLY A 58 -8.23 7.46 -13.90
N ASN A 59 -7.76 6.73 -14.88
CA ASN A 59 -7.60 5.28 -14.82
C ASN A 59 -6.13 4.81 -14.75
N THR A 60 -5.22 5.76 -14.54
CA THR A 60 -3.78 5.48 -14.43
C THR A 60 -3.30 5.87 -13.04
N LEU A 61 -2.70 4.92 -12.33
CA LEU A 61 -2.07 5.16 -11.05
C LEU A 61 -0.81 4.30 -10.95
N LYS A 62 0.31 4.94 -10.64
CA LYS A 62 1.57 4.24 -10.33
C LYS A 62 2.10 4.71 -8.99
N ILE A 63 2.84 3.85 -8.34
CA ILE A 63 3.61 4.19 -7.15
C ILE A 63 5.04 3.68 -7.30
N LYS A 64 5.98 4.50 -6.94
CA LYS A 64 7.41 4.17 -6.87
C LYS A 64 7.83 4.13 -5.43
N VAL A 65 8.39 3.01 -5.01
CA VAL A 65 8.84 2.77 -3.64
C VAL A 65 10.24 2.19 -3.62
N SER A 66 10.96 2.44 -2.53
CA SER A 66 12.17 1.71 -2.18
C SER A 66 11.86 0.79 -1.01
N ASN A 67 12.31 -0.45 -1.09
CA ASN A 67 12.15 -1.45 -0.07
C ASN A 67 13.50 -1.81 0.53
N ARG A 68 13.58 -1.82 1.86
CA ARG A 68 14.67 -2.43 2.61
C ARG A 68 14.16 -3.69 3.27
N ASN A 69 14.46 -4.81 2.64
CA ASN A 69 14.00 -6.12 3.09
C ASN A 69 14.92 -6.66 4.18
N ASN A 70 14.36 -7.27 5.21
CA ASN A 70 15.15 -7.96 6.22
C ASN A 70 15.19 -9.48 5.96
N TYR A 71 14.03 -10.11 6.02
CA TYR A 71 13.86 -11.52 5.69
C TYR A 71 12.62 -11.67 4.81
N TRP A 72 12.13 -12.73 4.45
CA TRP A 72 10.94 -12.96 3.63
C TRP A 72 10.71 -11.96 2.49
N ASP A 73 9.66 -12.13 1.74
CA ASP A 73 9.20 -11.15 0.76
C ASP A 73 8.36 -10.07 1.46
N ASN A 74 8.44 -8.85 0.97
CA ASN A 74 7.63 -7.74 1.48
C ASN A 74 6.60 -7.33 0.43
N TYR A 75 5.37 -7.08 0.88
CA TYR A 75 4.25 -6.72 0.02
C TYR A 75 3.67 -5.37 0.44
N LEU A 76 3.42 -4.50 -0.53
CA LEU A 76 2.62 -3.31 -0.34
C LEU A 76 1.14 -3.68 -0.49
N GLY A 77 0.31 -3.32 0.49
CA GLY A 77 -1.13 -3.42 0.40
C GLY A 77 -1.71 -2.21 -0.33
N CYS A 78 -2.73 -2.46 -1.12
CA CYS A 78 -3.48 -1.42 -1.84
C CYS A 78 -4.96 -1.74 -1.78
N ILE A 79 -5.77 -0.76 -1.38
CA ILE A 79 -7.23 -0.83 -1.49
C ILE A 79 -7.67 0.32 -2.39
N ILE A 80 -8.29 0.01 -3.50
CA ILE A 80 -8.85 0.99 -4.41
C ILE A 80 -10.32 0.66 -4.66
N ASP A 81 -11.19 1.63 -4.41
CA ASP A 81 -12.65 1.50 -4.55
C ASP A 81 -13.19 0.21 -3.91
N GLN A 82 -12.74 -0.08 -2.67
CA GLN A 82 -13.08 -1.28 -1.87
C GLN A 82 -12.46 -2.60 -2.37
N SER A 83 -11.68 -2.59 -3.45
CA SER A 83 -10.98 -3.77 -3.96
C SER A 83 -9.57 -3.83 -3.38
N GLN A 84 -9.26 -4.88 -2.62
CA GLN A 84 -7.93 -5.05 -2.02
C GLN A 84 -7.02 -5.87 -2.94
N ARG A 85 -5.78 -5.44 -3.04
CA ARG A 85 -4.69 -6.13 -3.74
C ARG A 85 -3.40 -6.02 -2.95
N SER A 86 -2.46 -6.91 -3.25
CA SER A 86 -1.09 -6.84 -2.73
C SER A 86 -0.09 -6.87 -3.86
N TYR A 87 0.99 -6.13 -3.71
CA TYR A 87 2.06 -6.00 -4.69
C TYR A 87 3.38 -6.39 -4.06
N LEU A 88 4.04 -7.39 -4.65
CA LEU A 88 5.37 -7.80 -4.21
C LEU A 88 6.39 -6.70 -4.51
N LEU A 89 7.21 -6.38 -3.52
CA LEU A 89 8.29 -5.42 -3.66
C LEU A 89 9.61 -6.14 -3.98
N ASN A 90 10.47 -5.48 -4.75
CA ASN A 90 11.84 -5.95 -4.93
C ASN A 90 12.53 -6.03 -3.56
N LYS A 91 13.34 -7.06 -3.34
CA LYS A 91 14.05 -7.23 -2.06
C LYS A 91 14.95 -6.04 -1.74
N GLU A 92 15.54 -5.46 -2.76
CA GLU A 92 16.39 -4.29 -2.69
C GLU A 92 16.08 -3.32 -3.83
N GLY A 93 16.38 -2.04 -3.61
CA GLY A 93 16.25 -1.01 -4.63
C GLY A 93 14.82 -0.51 -4.81
N ILE A 94 14.55 -0.04 -6.02
CA ILE A 94 13.29 0.63 -6.36
C ILE A 94 12.35 -0.37 -7.04
N THR A 95 11.10 -0.33 -6.63
CA THR A 95 9.98 -1.00 -7.29
C THR A 95 9.03 0.05 -7.84
N GLU A 96 8.70 -0.05 -9.12
CA GLU A 96 7.65 0.72 -9.76
C GLU A 96 6.44 -0.20 -9.96
N LEU A 97 5.31 0.20 -9.44
CA LEU A 97 4.08 -0.59 -9.46
C LEU A 97 3.02 0.12 -10.29
N ASP A 98 2.52 -0.55 -11.30
CA ASP A 98 1.30 -0.17 -12.00
C ASP A 98 0.10 -0.67 -11.18
N ILE A 99 -0.71 0.26 -10.68
CA ILE A 99 -1.87 -0.08 -9.86
C ILE A 99 -3.07 -0.31 -10.76
N VAL A 100 -3.73 -1.44 -10.60
CA VAL A 100 -4.94 -1.74 -11.36
C VAL A 100 -6.09 -0.87 -10.83
N VAL A 101 -6.46 0.14 -11.61
CA VAL A 101 -7.60 1.02 -11.34
C VAL A 101 -8.85 0.36 -11.94
N PRO A 102 -9.90 0.11 -11.16
CA PRO A 102 -11.15 -0.43 -11.69
C PRO A 102 -11.89 0.62 -12.50
N ASP A 103 -12.60 0.18 -13.54
CA ASP A 103 -13.50 1.09 -14.24
C ASP A 103 -14.68 1.48 -13.33
N ASN A 104 -15.05 2.74 -13.36
CA ASN A 104 -16.26 3.25 -12.72
C ASN A 104 -16.87 4.43 -13.48
N ASP A 105 -18.14 4.71 -13.24
CA ASP A 105 -18.90 5.72 -13.98
C ASP A 105 -18.48 7.17 -13.65
N THR A 106 -17.77 7.37 -12.54
CA THR A 106 -17.42 8.72 -12.07
C THR A 106 -16.04 9.18 -12.49
N ASN A 107 -15.19 8.26 -12.94
CA ASN A 107 -13.76 8.51 -13.17
C ASN A 107 -13.03 9.11 -11.94
N GLU A 108 -13.58 8.88 -10.75
CA GLU A 108 -12.99 9.29 -9.47
C GLU A 108 -12.73 8.06 -8.61
N HIS A 109 -11.52 7.94 -8.11
CA HIS A 109 -11.06 6.78 -7.36
C HIS A 109 -10.52 7.20 -6.00
N CYS A 110 -10.76 6.36 -5.00
CA CYS A 110 -10.14 6.48 -3.69
C CYS A 110 -9.19 5.31 -3.47
N VAL A 111 -7.93 5.58 -3.22
CA VAL A 111 -6.91 4.57 -2.98
C VAL A 111 -6.29 4.75 -1.60
N LEU A 112 -6.07 3.61 -0.92
CA LEU A 112 -5.31 3.49 0.30
C LEU A 112 -4.16 2.52 0.07
N PHE A 113 -2.93 3.01 0.12
CA PHE A 113 -1.74 2.18 0.24
C PHE A 113 -1.43 1.94 1.70
N PHE A 114 -1.01 0.75 2.07
CA PHE A 114 -0.68 0.45 3.45
C PHE A 114 0.46 -0.56 3.59
N LYS A 115 1.22 -0.41 4.65
CA LYS A 115 2.25 -1.36 5.02
C LYS A 115 1.61 -2.61 5.62
N ARG A 116 1.76 -3.71 4.90
CA ARG A 116 1.04 -4.96 5.11
C ARG A 116 1.64 -5.83 6.20
N GLN A 117 2.96 -5.77 6.36
CA GLN A 117 3.72 -6.64 7.25
C GLN A 117 4.32 -5.87 8.43
N ASP A 118 4.92 -6.60 9.33
CA ASP A 118 5.54 -6.13 10.57
C ASP A 118 6.67 -5.10 10.35
N ALA A 119 7.33 -4.72 11.45
CA ALA A 119 8.37 -3.68 11.44
C ALA A 119 9.75 -4.19 10.96
N CYS A 120 9.85 -5.41 10.44
CA CYS A 120 11.11 -5.97 9.97
C CYS A 120 11.52 -5.48 8.58
N HIS A 121 10.60 -4.83 7.86
CA HIS A 121 10.84 -4.26 6.54
C HIS A 121 10.56 -2.76 6.58
N GLU A 122 11.32 -2.00 5.79
CA GLU A 122 11.07 -0.56 5.63
C GLU A 122 10.66 -0.28 4.19
N VAL A 123 9.61 0.51 4.05
CA VAL A 123 9.14 0.98 2.74
C VAL A 123 9.26 2.49 2.71
N THR A 124 10.04 3.00 1.74
CA THR A 124 10.14 4.43 1.48
C THR A 124 9.30 4.78 0.27
N ILE A 125 8.38 5.71 0.41
CA ILE A 125 7.60 6.20 -0.72
C ILE A 125 8.43 7.26 -1.45
N LEU A 126 8.56 7.11 -2.78
CA LEU A 126 9.38 7.99 -3.59
C LEU A 126 8.53 8.92 -4.49
N GLU A 127 7.48 8.38 -5.10
CA GLU A 127 6.66 9.12 -6.06
C GLU A 127 5.33 8.42 -6.27
N TYR A 128 4.29 9.19 -6.55
CA TYR A 128 3.05 8.70 -7.16
C TYR A 128 2.91 9.31 -8.56
N GLU A 129 2.25 8.61 -9.46
CA GLU A 129 1.99 9.08 -10.82
C GLU A 129 0.53 8.80 -11.18
N ILE A 130 -0.13 9.78 -11.78
CA ILE A 130 -1.47 9.66 -12.39
C ILE A 130 -1.42 10.11 -13.85
N GLY A 131 -2.49 9.88 -14.61
CA GLY A 131 -2.58 10.27 -16.00
C GLY A 131 -2.42 11.79 -16.20
N ASP A 132 -1.93 12.19 -17.36
CA ASP A 132 -1.82 13.62 -17.73
C ASP A 132 -3.21 14.25 -17.82
N GLY A 133 -3.33 15.48 -17.29
CA GLY A 133 -4.62 16.18 -17.22
C GLY A 133 -5.53 15.72 -16.07
N GLU A 134 -5.15 14.65 -15.36
CA GLU A 134 -5.84 14.19 -14.18
C GLU A 134 -5.38 14.97 -12.93
N ARG A 135 -6.09 14.80 -11.81
CA ARG A 135 -5.81 15.57 -10.58
C ARG A 135 -6.12 14.81 -9.32
N LEU A 136 -5.46 15.20 -8.24
CA LEU A 136 -5.88 14.83 -6.90
C LEU A 136 -7.15 15.59 -6.50
N LEU A 137 -7.98 14.94 -5.72
CA LEU A 137 -9.23 15.47 -5.19
C LEU A 137 -9.17 15.51 -3.66
N PRO A 138 -9.89 16.45 -3.01
CA PRO A 138 -9.89 16.54 -1.56
C PRO A 138 -10.52 15.28 -0.94
N LEU A 139 -9.86 14.76 0.08
CA LEU A 139 -10.40 13.70 0.94
C LEU A 139 -11.40 14.29 1.94
N LYS A 140 -12.40 13.50 2.32
CA LYS A 140 -13.28 13.86 3.45
C LYS A 140 -12.44 13.99 4.72
N PRO A 141 -12.66 15.02 5.55
CA PRO A 141 -11.99 15.12 6.84
C PRO A 141 -12.24 13.87 7.69
N LEU A 142 -11.19 13.43 8.39
CA LEU A 142 -11.37 12.41 9.41
C LEU A 142 -12.15 13.03 10.58
N SER A 143 -13.16 12.33 11.02
CA SER A 143 -13.88 12.65 12.25
C SER A 143 -13.59 11.58 13.27
N GLY A 144 -13.32 11.96 14.52
CA GLY A 144 -13.28 11.00 15.58
C GLY A 144 -11.99 10.94 16.37
N ARG A 145 -11.81 9.82 17.03
CA ARG A 145 -10.72 9.59 17.96
C ARG A 145 -9.51 9.07 17.22
N ARG A 146 -8.33 9.38 17.75
CA ARG A 146 -7.09 8.73 17.34
C ARG A 146 -6.82 7.59 18.29
N ILE A 147 -6.51 6.41 17.75
CA ILE A 147 -6.14 5.21 18.51
C ILE A 147 -4.72 4.85 18.11
N GLU A 148 -3.90 4.57 19.09
CA GLU A 148 -2.56 4.01 18.90
C GLU A 148 -2.57 2.60 19.50
N VAL A 149 -2.11 1.62 18.72
CA VAL A 149 -2.07 0.22 19.15
C VAL A 149 -0.61 -0.20 19.27
N TYR A 150 -0.27 -0.76 20.42
CA TYR A 150 1.04 -1.36 20.70
C TYR A 150 0.87 -2.85 20.85
N GLY A 151 1.63 -3.63 20.11
CA GLY A 151 1.55 -5.07 20.14
C GLY A 151 2.65 -5.73 19.32
N ASP A 152 2.50 -7.00 19.10
CA ASP A 152 3.44 -7.89 18.41
C ASP A 152 2.90 -8.36 17.04
N SER A 153 3.33 -9.53 16.60
CA SER A 153 2.94 -10.15 15.33
C SER A 153 1.43 -10.30 15.16
N VAL A 154 0.69 -10.58 16.24
CA VAL A 154 -0.77 -10.70 16.20
C VAL A 154 -1.40 -9.35 15.86
N SER A 155 -0.89 -8.27 16.46
CA SER A 155 -1.34 -6.90 16.18
C SER A 155 -0.95 -6.45 14.77
N ALA A 156 0.15 -6.98 14.23
CA ALA A 156 0.60 -6.75 12.87
C ALA A 156 -0.21 -7.53 11.82
N GLY A 157 -1.05 -8.49 12.23
CA GLY A 157 -1.80 -9.36 11.31
C GLY A 157 -0.93 -10.40 10.62
N GLU A 158 0.13 -10.89 11.31
CA GLU A 158 0.95 -11.96 10.79
C GLU A 158 0.11 -13.21 10.57
N VAL A 159 0.31 -13.90 9.44
CA VAL A 159 -0.43 -15.07 8.96
C VAL A 159 -1.97 -14.93 8.96
N SER A 160 -2.51 -13.71 9.00
CA SER A 160 -3.95 -13.46 9.04
C SER A 160 -4.71 -13.98 7.82
N GLU A 161 -4.04 -14.23 6.70
CA GLU A 161 -4.62 -14.82 5.48
C GLU A 161 -4.39 -16.32 5.36
N ALA A 162 -3.78 -16.97 6.36
CA ALA A 162 -3.53 -18.42 6.37
C ALA A 162 -4.79 -19.22 6.80
N VAL A 163 -5.94 -18.91 6.24
CA VAL A 163 -7.26 -19.45 6.65
C VAL A 163 -7.37 -20.97 6.52
N ASP A 164 -6.66 -21.58 5.60
CA ASP A 164 -6.64 -23.03 5.40
C ASP A 164 -5.86 -23.79 6.49
N PHE A 165 -5.17 -23.05 7.35
CA PHE A 165 -4.34 -23.57 8.44
C PHE A 165 -4.94 -23.34 9.83
N VAL A 166 -6.17 -22.88 9.92
CA VAL A 166 -6.85 -22.69 11.20
C VAL A 166 -6.91 -24.02 11.98
N GLY A 167 -6.37 -23.99 13.21
CA GLY A 167 -6.29 -25.19 14.06
C GLY A 167 -5.21 -26.20 13.68
N LYS A 168 -4.30 -25.83 12.80
CA LYS A 168 -3.13 -26.62 12.38
C LYS A 168 -1.84 -25.85 12.70
N GLU A 169 -0.69 -26.46 12.44
CA GLU A 169 0.58 -25.75 12.44
C GLU A 169 0.58 -24.62 11.38
N ASP A 170 1.25 -23.53 11.71
CA ASP A 170 1.41 -22.42 10.78
C ASP A 170 2.08 -22.88 9.49
N PRO A 171 1.65 -22.37 8.33
CA PRO A 171 2.27 -22.75 7.07
C PRO A 171 3.70 -22.22 7.02
N VAL A 172 4.56 -22.92 6.30
CA VAL A 172 5.81 -22.32 5.82
C VAL A 172 5.43 -21.23 4.83
N HIS A 173 5.74 -19.99 5.16
CA HIS A 173 5.42 -18.86 4.30
C HIS A 173 6.59 -17.88 4.20
N ASN A 174 6.53 -17.03 3.19
CA ASN A 174 7.56 -16.03 2.91
C ASN A 174 7.04 -14.59 3.03
N GLY A 175 6.06 -14.35 3.88
CA GLY A 175 5.42 -13.05 4.11
C GLY A 175 4.05 -12.88 3.41
N GLY A 176 3.72 -13.72 2.44
CA GLY A 176 2.50 -13.60 1.65
C GLY A 176 1.19 -13.71 2.45
N TYR A 177 1.19 -14.46 3.56
CA TYR A 177 0.02 -14.62 4.42
C TYR A 177 -0.19 -13.49 5.42
N SER A 178 0.79 -12.61 5.62
CA SER A 178 0.69 -11.50 6.56
C SER A 178 -0.09 -10.34 5.95
N ASN A 179 -1.09 -9.83 6.68
CA ASN A 179 -1.90 -8.71 6.22
C ASN A 179 -2.46 -7.89 7.38
N SER A 180 -1.85 -6.75 7.64
CA SER A 180 -2.24 -5.85 8.73
C SER A 180 -3.67 -5.32 8.60
N TRP A 181 -4.24 -5.29 7.41
CA TRP A 181 -5.63 -4.90 7.19
C TRP A 181 -6.64 -5.79 7.93
N TYR A 182 -6.31 -7.06 8.13
CA TYR A 182 -7.15 -8.00 8.86
C TYR A 182 -6.79 -8.13 10.34
N SER A 183 -5.87 -7.32 10.83
CA SER A 183 -5.59 -7.28 12.26
C SER A 183 -6.70 -6.57 13.03
N TYR A 184 -6.88 -6.91 14.29
CA TYR A 184 -7.83 -6.22 15.16
C TYR A 184 -7.51 -4.73 15.28
N ALA A 185 -6.25 -4.35 15.18
CA ALA A 185 -5.79 -2.97 15.24
C ALA A 185 -6.38 -2.08 14.13
N TRP A 186 -6.74 -2.67 12.99
CA TRP A 186 -7.36 -1.94 11.88
C TRP A 186 -8.90 -2.05 11.89
N ILE A 187 -9.42 -3.19 12.37
CA ILE A 187 -10.88 -3.47 12.33
C ILE A 187 -11.63 -2.72 13.44
N THR A 188 -10.95 -2.30 14.53
CA THR A 188 -11.53 -1.58 15.68
C THR A 188 -11.79 -0.12 15.37
#